data_def4eeb1d73642f29873f3ce90f03367
#
_entry.id   def4eeb1d73642f29873f3ce90f03367
#
_cell.length_a   1.000
_cell.length_b   1.000
_cell.length_c   1.000
_cell.angle_alpha   90.00
_cell.angle_beta   90.00
_cell.angle_gamma   90.00
#
_symmetry.space_group_name_H-M   'P 1'
#
loop_
_entity.id
_entity.type
_entity.pdbx_description
1 polymer ?
#
loop_
_entity_poly.entity_id
_entity_poly.type
_entity_poly.pdbx_seq_one_letter_code
_entity_poly.pdbx_strand_id
1 'polypeptide(L)'
;LYVLVDRYRAIEPRSLLAALNKLLPPNVFYIEVPFEDRVVRAKYAVLSLNDFRLGVSRWFHSYIWGRFAQPVGLIYARSDQIVSRIQSILVQATLTFIARVLPRVPAVFTARDLWRQGWSMSYRAELRTERPEKLIALYEAAPLYYEQLTRAALSRLSFPIDTQKENGTYRYTASIPDRVRRRGRLDWMVRTWQGKLLSVLRLLKGLLTFRGGLDYILWKIERHSGVKVEVPLRLKRYPLLATCVVFWKLYRRGAYR
;
A
#
# COMPACT_ATOMS: atom_id res chain seq x y z
N LEU A 1 4.73 -6.63 7.75
CA LEU A 1 5.86 -7.39 7.26
C LEU A 1 5.61 -7.79 5.80
N TYR A 2 6.67 -7.81 4.94
CA TYR A 2 6.62 -8.36 3.58
C TYR A 2 7.65 -9.47 3.45
N VAL A 3 7.23 -10.58 2.84
CA VAL A 3 8.09 -11.71 2.52
C VAL A 3 8.19 -11.80 1.00
N LEU A 4 9.38 -11.62 0.47
CA LEU A 4 9.65 -11.73 -0.96
C LEU A 4 10.12 -13.15 -1.29
N VAL A 5 9.49 -13.75 -2.30
CA VAL A 5 9.76 -15.13 -2.73
C VAL A 5 10.08 -15.19 -4.22
N ASP A 6 10.75 -16.23 -4.64
CA ASP A 6 11.05 -16.44 -6.06
C ASP A 6 9.76 -16.79 -6.84
N ARG A 7 8.96 -17.71 -6.28
CA ARG A 7 7.70 -18.19 -6.89
C ARG A 7 6.64 -18.45 -5.84
N TYR A 8 5.37 -18.15 -6.13
CA TYR A 8 4.25 -18.41 -5.20
C TYR A 8 4.04 -19.88 -4.88
N ARG A 9 4.34 -20.80 -5.82
CA ARG A 9 4.25 -22.25 -5.61
C ARG A 9 5.21 -22.79 -4.54
N ALA A 10 6.25 -22.06 -4.22
CA ALA A 10 7.16 -22.43 -3.14
C ALA A 10 6.51 -22.35 -1.74
N ILE A 11 5.47 -21.53 -1.61
CA ILE A 11 4.75 -21.34 -0.33
C ILE A 11 3.37 -22.00 -0.37
N GLU A 12 2.70 -21.97 -1.53
CA GLU A 12 1.37 -22.53 -1.71
C GLU A 12 1.40 -23.58 -2.82
N PRO A 13 1.51 -24.85 -2.47
CA PRO A 13 1.56 -25.95 -3.46
C PRO A 13 0.24 -26.14 -4.20
N ARG A 14 -0.89 -25.66 -3.65
CA ARG A 14 -2.20 -25.75 -4.32
C ARG A 14 -2.23 -24.82 -5.53
N SER A 15 -2.37 -25.39 -6.71
CA SER A 15 -2.30 -24.67 -7.98
C SER A 15 -3.30 -23.52 -8.09
N LEU A 16 -4.53 -23.68 -7.59
CA LEU A 16 -5.55 -22.65 -7.63
C LEU A 16 -5.20 -21.44 -6.75
N LEU A 17 -4.73 -21.66 -5.51
CA LEU A 17 -4.34 -20.57 -4.62
C LEU A 17 -3.08 -19.87 -5.13
N ALA A 18 -2.11 -20.61 -5.65
CA ALA A 18 -0.94 -20.01 -6.29
C ALA A 18 -1.31 -19.16 -7.51
N ALA A 19 -2.28 -19.60 -8.32
CA ALA A 19 -2.79 -18.83 -9.45
C ALA A 19 -3.52 -17.55 -8.99
N LEU A 20 -4.40 -17.64 -7.98
CA LEU A 20 -5.07 -16.48 -7.38
C LEU A 20 -4.05 -15.48 -6.80
N ASN A 21 -2.95 -15.99 -6.27
CA ASN A 21 -1.87 -15.15 -5.74
C ASN A 21 -1.12 -14.41 -6.83
N LYS A 22 -0.89 -15.07 -7.96
CA LYS A 22 -0.29 -14.46 -9.14
C LYS A 22 -1.22 -13.43 -9.80
N LEU A 23 -2.53 -13.71 -9.83
CA LEU A 23 -3.52 -12.82 -10.44
C LEU A 23 -3.76 -11.55 -9.61
N LEU A 24 -3.75 -11.65 -8.29
CA LEU A 24 -4.11 -10.56 -7.39
C LEU A 24 -3.14 -10.45 -6.20
N PRO A 25 -1.87 -10.15 -6.43
CA PRO A 25 -0.89 -9.97 -5.36
C PRO A 25 -1.12 -8.68 -4.57
N PRO A 26 -0.59 -8.61 -3.31
CA PRO A 26 0.05 -9.67 -2.56
C PRO A 26 -0.94 -10.60 -1.87
N ASN A 27 -0.45 -11.75 -1.40
CA ASN A 27 -1.15 -12.53 -0.39
C ASN A 27 -0.87 -11.98 0.99
N VAL A 28 -1.91 -11.85 1.76
CA VAL A 28 -1.78 -11.42 3.16
C VAL A 28 -2.10 -12.60 4.05
N PHE A 29 -1.23 -12.86 5.00
CA PHE A 29 -1.36 -13.91 5.99
C PHE A 29 -1.31 -13.31 7.39
N TYR A 30 -1.80 -14.07 8.33
CA TYR A 30 -1.81 -13.73 9.74
C TYR A 30 -1.27 -14.93 10.52
N ILE A 31 -0.42 -14.69 11.48
CA ILE A 31 0.15 -15.70 12.36
C ILE A 31 0.05 -15.23 13.80
N GLU A 32 -0.30 -16.14 14.69
CA GLU A 32 -0.21 -15.97 16.12
C GLU A 32 0.83 -16.95 16.65
N VAL A 33 1.75 -16.45 17.44
CA VAL A 33 2.81 -17.23 18.06
C VAL A 33 2.76 -16.99 19.56
N PRO A 34 2.56 -18.03 20.39
CA PRO A 34 2.76 -17.93 21.83
C PRO A 34 4.22 -17.56 22.11
N PHE A 35 4.43 -16.56 22.92
CA PHE A 35 5.76 -16.13 23.34
C PHE A 35 5.68 -15.68 24.80
N GLU A 36 6.33 -16.44 25.69
CA GLU A 36 6.19 -16.26 27.13
C GLU A 36 4.70 -16.25 27.54
N ASP A 37 4.25 -15.31 28.35
CA ASP A 37 2.87 -15.16 28.85
C ASP A 37 1.93 -14.41 27.88
N ARG A 38 2.37 -14.15 26.64
CA ARG A 38 1.60 -13.36 25.66
C ARG A 38 1.55 -14.03 24.28
N VAL A 39 0.54 -13.66 23.51
CA VAL A 39 0.42 -14.06 22.09
C VAL A 39 0.93 -12.90 21.22
N VAL A 40 2.01 -13.15 20.49
CA VAL A 40 2.52 -12.23 19.47
C VAL A 40 1.78 -12.46 18.17
N ARG A 41 1.19 -11.39 17.64
CA ARG A 41 0.42 -11.41 16.41
C ARG A 41 1.15 -10.70 15.30
N ALA A 42 1.35 -11.37 14.18
CA ALA A 42 1.99 -10.78 13.02
C ALA A 42 1.11 -10.90 11.76
N LYS A 43 1.02 -9.80 11.02
CA LYS A 43 0.45 -9.77 9.69
C LYS A 43 1.59 -9.64 8.69
N TYR A 44 1.65 -10.56 7.73
CA TYR A 44 2.65 -10.51 6.68
C TYR A 44 2.02 -10.68 5.29
N ALA A 45 2.63 -10.06 4.31
CA ALA A 45 2.23 -10.13 2.91
C ALA A 45 3.31 -10.85 2.13
N VAL A 46 2.90 -11.80 1.28
CA VAL A 46 3.81 -12.53 0.40
C VAL A 46 3.69 -12.00 -1.01
N LEU A 47 4.84 -11.71 -1.62
CA LEU A 47 4.94 -11.17 -2.97
C LEU A 47 6.12 -11.81 -3.68
N SER A 48 5.97 -12.17 -4.96
CA SER A 48 7.14 -12.60 -5.72
C SER A 48 8.08 -11.42 -5.97
N LEU A 49 9.38 -11.67 -6.00
CA LEU A 49 10.37 -10.63 -6.29
C LEU A 49 10.14 -9.99 -7.68
N ASN A 50 9.64 -10.79 -8.63
CA ASN A 50 9.27 -10.27 -9.95
C ASN A 50 8.05 -9.34 -9.88
N ASP A 51 6.99 -9.73 -9.14
CA ASP A 51 5.81 -8.87 -8.98
C ASP A 51 6.13 -7.62 -8.15
N PHE A 52 7.07 -7.72 -7.20
CA PHE A 52 7.58 -6.56 -6.49
C PHE A 52 8.23 -5.56 -7.46
N ARG A 53 9.14 -6.04 -8.32
CA ARG A 53 9.80 -5.23 -9.36
C ARG A 53 8.78 -4.61 -10.34
N LEU A 54 7.84 -5.42 -10.85
CA LEU A 54 6.79 -4.92 -11.73
C LEU A 54 5.84 -3.96 -11.02
N GLY A 55 5.53 -4.24 -9.76
CA GLY A 55 4.66 -3.43 -8.91
C GLY A 55 5.19 -2.03 -8.67
N VAL A 56 6.50 -1.86 -8.53
CA VAL A 56 7.10 -0.54 -8.35
C VAL A 56 7.31 0.19 -9.67
N SER A 57 7.53 -0.51 -10.79
CA SER A 57 7.88 0.14 -12.06
C SER A 57 6.72 0.29 -13.04
N ARG A 58 5.84 -0.72 -13.15
CA ARG A 58 4.86 -0.82 -14.24
C ARG A 58 3.40 -0.76 -13.78
N TRP A 59 3.07 -1.24 -12.57
CA TRP A 59 1.67 -1.29 -12.17
C TRP A 59 1.07 0.10 -12.08
N PHE A 60 -0.11 0.23 -12.65
CA PHE A 60 -0.83 1.51 -12.68
C PHE A 60 -1.33 1.91 -11.27
N HIS A 61 -1.88 0.97 -10.49
CA HIS A 61 -2.33 1.23 -9.13
C HIS A 61 -1.17 1.46 -8.14
N SER A 62 -1.39 2.28 -7.12
CA SER A 62 -0.37 2.75 -6.18
C SER A 62 0.03 1.76 -5.09
N TYR A 63 -0.62 0.60 -4.99
CA TYR A 63 -0.51 -0.29 -3.83
C TYR A 63 0.93 -0.68 -3.46
N ILE A 64 1.79 -0.96 -4.43
CA ILE A 64 3.20 -1.34 -4.19
C ILE A 64 4.09 -0.09 -4.20
N TRP A 65 4.18 0.64 -5.29
CA TRP A 65 5.10 1.78 -5.37
C TRP A 65 4.79 2.90 -4.38
N GLY A 66 3.52 3.17 -4.05
CA GLY A 66 3.14 4.17 -3.04
C GLY A 66 3.53 3.78 -1.62
N ARG A 67 3.57 2.49 -1.34
CA ARG A 67 3.94 1.94 -0.03
C ARG A 67 5.45 1.83 0.15
N PHE A 68 6.15 1.40 -0.88
CA PHE A 68 7.59 1.18 -0.86
C PHE A 68 8.42 2.42 -1.24
N ALA A 69 7.78 3.55 -1.53
CA ALA A 69 8.44 4.85 -1.54
C ALA A 69 8.72 5.39 -0.12
N GLN A 70 8.12 4.80 0.93
CA GLN A 70 8.39 5.12 2.33
C GLN A 70 9.63 4.34 2.82
N PRO A 71 10.29 4.81 3.90
CA PRO A 71 11.40 4.08 4.52
C PRO A 71 10.98 2.66 4.91
N VAL A 72 11.81 1.70 4.58
CA VAL A 72 11.63 0.29 4.92
C VAL A 72 12.93 -0.29 5.47
N GLY A 73 12.83 -1.16 6.47
CA GLY A 73 13.94 -1.94 6.97
C GLY A 73 14.01 -3.29 6.27
N LEU A 74 15.17 -3.64 5.73
CA LEU A 74 15.46 -4.98 5.26
C LEU A 74 15.94 -5.82 6.44
N ILE A 75 15.11 -6.77 6.89
CA ILE A 75 15.40 -7.58 8.09
C ILE A 75 16.29 -8.77 7.73
N TYR A 76 16.06 -9.38 6.58
CA TYR A 76 16.78 -10.55 6.11
C TYR A 76 16.85 -10.60 4.59
N ALA A 77 17.97 -11.00 4.06
CA ALA A 77 18.14 -11.37 2.65
C ALA A 77 19.05 -12.59 2.54
N ARG A 78 18.78 -13.45 1.58
CA ARG A 78 19.52 -14.69 1.37
C ARG A 78 20.97 -14.45 0.87
N SER A 79 21.22 -13.33 0.20
CA SER A 79 22.54 -12.94 -0.32
C SER A 79 22.62 -11.44 -0.57
N ASP A 80 23.85 -10.91 -0.69
CA ASP A 80 24.12 -9.50 -1.01
C ASP A 80 23.60 -9.10 -2.38
N GLN A 81 23.55 -10.03 -3.32
CA GLN A 81 22.95 -9.80 -4.63
C GLN A 81 21.45 -9.50 -4.51
N ILE A 82 20.75 -10.20 -3.62
CA ILE A 82 19.34 -9.92 -3.34
C ILE A 82 19.18 -8.57 -2.64
N VAL A 83 20.08 -8.23 -1.70
CA VAL A 83 20.09 -6.89 -1.06
C VAL A 83 20.16 -5.79 -2.11
N SER A 84 21.19 -5.85 -2.98
CA SER A 84 21.41 -4.84 -4.04
C SER A 84 20.21 -4.73 -5.00
N ARG A 85 19.59 -5.88 -5.33
CA ARG A 85 18.41 -5.93 -6.19
C ARG A 85 17.19 -5.28 -5.50
N ILE A 86 16.97 -5.55 -4.21
CA ILE A 86 15.88 -4.93 -3.43
C ILE A 86 16.10 -3.42 -3.32
N GLN A 87 17.31 -2.96 -3.03
CA GLN A 87 17.64 -1.54 -2.98
C GLN A 87 17.32 -0.82 -4.29
N SER A 88 17.70 -1.41 -5.43
CA SER A 88 17.39 -0.88 -6.76
C SER A 88 15.87 -0.79 -7.00
N ILE A 89 15.10 -1.77 -6.54
CA ILE A 89 13.63 -1.78 -6.63
C ILE A 89 13.04 -0.67 -5.74
N LEU A 90 13.57 -0.44 -4.55
CA LEU A 90 13.11 0.63 -3.65
C LEU A 90 13.38 2.03 -4.20
N VAL A 91 14.56 2.23 -4.80
CA VAL A 91 14.87 3.47 -5.55
C VAL A 91 13.85 3.68 -6.67
N GLN A 92 13.55 2.64 -7.44
CA GLN A 92 12.53 2.71 -8.50
C GLN A 92 11.12 3.02 -7.95
N ALA A 93 10.76 2.51 -6.77
CA ALA A 93 9.48 2.83 -6.12
C ALA A 93 9.36 4.33 -5.84
N THR A 94 10.43 4.94 -5.31
CA THR A 94 10.52 6.38 -5.02
C THR A 94 10.42 7.21 -6.30
N LEU A 95 11.19 6.86 -7.34
CA LEU A 95 11.13 7.56 -8.63
C LEU A 95 9.74 7.50 -9.24
N THR A 96 9.11 6.33 -9.22
CA THR A 96 7.74 6.12 -9.73
C THR A 96 6.72 6.94 -8.94
N PHE A 97 6.84 6.97 -7.61
CA PHE A 97 5.98 7.76 -6.74
C PHE A 97 6.07 9.24 -7.11
N ILE A 98 7.27 9.81 -7.09
CA ILE A 98 7.49 11.23 -7.34
C ILE A 98 7.06 11.60 -8.77
N ALA A 99 7.43 10.81 -9.78
CA ALA A 99 7.04 11.06 -11.17
C ALA A 99 5.51 11.11 -11.37
N ARG A 100 4.77 10.24 -10.66
CA ARG A 100 3.31 10.19 -10.76
C ARG A 100 2.60 11.22 -9.89
N VAL A 101 3.24 11.72 -8.84
CA VAL A 101 2.70 12.77 -7.96
C VAL A 101 2.97 14.15 -8.52
N LEU A 102 4.13 14.38 -9.12
CA LEU A 102 4.59 15.68 -9.58
C LEU A 102 3.58 16.46 -10.44
N PRO A 103 2.83 15.86 -11.39
CA PRO A 103 1.80 16.59 -12.13
C PRO A 103 0.60 17.05 -11.29
N ARG A 104 0.51 16.64 -10.02
CA ARG A 104 -0.59 16.91 -9.10
C ARG A 104 -0.28 17.95 -8.02
N VAL A 105 0.97 18.33 -7.87
CA VAL A 105 1.37 19.42 -6.98
C VAL A 105 1.30 20.77 -7.70
N PRO A 106 1.22 21.90 -6.98
CA PRO A 106 1.36 23.24 -7.56
C PRO A 106 2.66 23.39 -8.36
N ALA A 107 2.79 24.47 -9.12
CA ALA A 107 4.03 24.77 -9.86
C ALA A 107 5.20 24.99 -8.89
N VAL A 108 4.95 25.65 -7.78
CA VAL A 108 5.90 25.88 -6.69
C VAL A 108 5.48 25.00 -5.50
N PHE A 109 6.38 24.18 -4.99
CA PHE A 109 6.12 23.25 -3.91
C PHE A 109 7.37 22.95 -3.09
N THR A 110 7.18 22.39 -1.90
CA THR A 110 8.23 21.83 -1.05
C THR A 110 8.21 20.29 -1.11
N ALA A 111 9.27 19.64 -0.62
CA ALA A 111 9.25 18.18 -0.45
C ALA A 111 8.06 17.75 0.41
N ARG A 112 7.79 18.47 1.50
CA ARG A 112 6.63 18.21 2.38
C ARG A 112 5.31 18.18 1.62
N ASP A 113 5.08 19.14 0.74
CA ASP A 113 3.84 19.23 -0.06
C ASP A 113 3.72 18.06 -1.01
N LEU A 114 4.81 17.68 -1.70
CA LEU A 114 4.87 16.59 -2.63
C LEU A 114 4.55 15.27 -1.94
N TRP A 115 5.21 14.96 -0.83
CA TRP A 115 5.00 13.69 -0.11
C TRP A 115 3.61 13.62 0.51
N ARG A 116 3.14 14.69 1.16
CA ARG A 116 1.79 14.77 1.72
C ARG A 116 0.71 14.54 0.66
N GLN A 117 0.83 15.22 -0.48
CA GLN A 117 -0.10 15.08 -1.60
C GLN A 117 -0.08 13.65 -2.15
N GLY A 118 1.11 13.08 -2.35
CA GLY A 118 1.28 11.75 -2.88
C GLY A 118 0.69 10.66 -1.98
N TRP A 119 0.94 10.73 -0.68
CA TRP A 119 0.34 9.79 0.27
C TRP A 119 -1.17 9.96 0.37
N SER A 120 -1.67 11.18 0.43
CA SER A 120 -3.11 11.44 0.43
C SER A 120 -3.79 10.76 -0.77
N MET A 121 -3.25 10.93 -1.97
CA MET A 121 -3.78 10.28 -3.17
C MET A 121 -3.63 8.77 -3.15
N SER A 122 -2.49 8.24 -2.69
CA SER A 122 -2.22 6.80 -2.64
C SER A 122 -3.14 6.08 -1.66
N TYR A 123 -3.32 6.64 -0.47
CA TYR A 123 -4.20 6.05 0.56
C TYR A 123 -5.67 6.16 0.17
N ARG A 124 -6.08 7.26 -0.48
CA ARG A 124 -7.43 7.42 -1.03
C ARG A 124 -7.74 6.40 -2.14
N ALA A 125 -6.72 5.97 -2.89
CA ALA A 125 -6.85 4.91 -3.88
C ALA A 125 -6.97 3.51 -3.26
N GLU A 126 -6.56 3.31 -2.02
CA GLU A 126 -6.84 2.11 -1.24
C GLU A 126 -8.09 2.36 -0.36
N LEU A 127 -8.72 1.30 0.17
CA LEU A 127 -9.79 1.45 1.18
C LEU A 127 -9.18 1.78 2.57
N ARG A 128 -8.36 2.83 2.60
CA ARG A 128 -7.68 3.31 3.81
C ARG A 128 -7.96 4.79 3.98
N THR A 129 -8.69 5.10 5.01
CA THR A 129 -8.89 6.49 5.46
C THR A 129 -7.84 6.80 6.54
N GLU A 130 -6.73 7.41 6.13
CA GLU A 130 -5.77 7.94 7.10
C GLU A 130 -6.05 9.43 7.31
N ARG A 131 -5.98 9.87 8.55
CA ARG A 131 -6.19 11.27 8.92
C ARG A 131 -5.04 12.13 8.35
N PRO A 132 -5.31 13.38 7.91
CA PRO A 132 -4.28 14.27 7.38
C PRO A 132 -3.09 14.47 8.32
N GLU A 133 -3.34 14.52 9.63
CA GLU A 133 -2.31 14.69 10.67
C GLU A 133 -1.30 13.54 10.65
N LYS A 134 -1.76 12.32 10.37
CA LYS A 134 -0.90 11.14 10.28
C LYS A 134 0.02 11.17 9.05
N LEU A 135 -0.44 11.76 7.95
CA LEU A 135 0.38 11.95 6.75
C LEU A 135 1.47 12.99 6.97
N ILE A 136 1.14 14.03 7.74
CA ILE A 136 2.12 15.05 8.15
C ILE A 136 3.16 14.39 9.08
N ALA A 137 2.72 13.64 10.08
CA ALA A 137 3.60 12.95 11.01
C ALA A 137 4.57 11.96 10.31
N LEU A 138 4.16 11.34 9.20
CA LEU A 138 5.06 10.50 8.40
C LEU A 138 6.23 11.30 7.81
N TYR A 139 5.98 12.51 7.32
CA TYR A 139 7.05 13.38 6.81
C TYR A 139 7.94 13.87 7.95
N GLU A 140 7.34 14.36 9.03
CA GLU A 140 8.05 14.93 10.18
C GLU A 140 8.90 13.89 10.95
N ALA A 141 8.61 12.60 10.79
CA ALA A 141 9.44 11.54 11.37
C ALA A 141 10.84 11.44 10.72
N ALA A 142 11.02 11.90 9.46
CA ALA A 142 12.30 11.86 8.76
C ALA A 142 12.41 12.94 7.67
N PRO A 143 12.31 14.25 8.00
CA PRO A 143 12.22 15.33 7.02
C PRO A 143 13.47 15.41 6.13
N LEU A 144 14.66 15.27 6.69
CA LEU A 144 15.91 15.28 5.93
C LEU A 144 16.00 14.14 4.92
N TYR A 145 15.54 12.95 5.28
CA TYR A 145 15.50 11.81 4.39
C TYR A 145 14.60 12.09 3.17
N TYR A 146 13.39 12.58 3.41
CA TYR A 146 12.45 12.90 2.33
C TYR A 146 12.93 14.05 1.46
N GLU A 147 13.59 15.04 2.06
CA GLU A 147 14.19 16.15 1.32
C GLU A 147 15.30 15.67 0.37
N GLN A 148 16.23 14.84 0.88
CA GLN A 148 17.30 14.26 0.08
C GLN A 148 16.76 13.38 -1.05
N LEU A 149 15.78 12.53 -0.77
CA LEU A 149 15.12 11.69 -1.77
C LEU A 149 14.44 12.53 -2.85
N THR A 150 13.73 13.58 -2.44
CA THR A 150 13.05 14.48 -3.39
C THR A 150 14.04 15.11 -4.33
N ARG A 151 15.10 15.71 -3.81
CA ARG A 151 16.13 16.35 -4.62
C ARG A 151 16.79 15.36 -5.59
N ALA A 152 17.18 14.18 -5.10
CA ALA A 152 17.81 13.15 -5.93
C ALA A 152 16.86 12.59 -6.99
N ALA A 153 15.57 12.47 -6.70
CA ALA A 153 14.59 11.97 -7.66
C ALA A 153 14.21 13.03 -8.70
N LEU A 154 14.03 14.29 -8.29
CA LEU A 154 13.68 15.38 -9.20
C LEU A 154 14.77 15.61 -10.24
N SER A 155 16.06 15.47 -9.89
CA SER A 155 17.16 15.59 -10.84
C SER A 155 17.18 14.48 -11.92
N ARG A 156 16.42 13.42 -11.75
CA ARG A 156 16.28 12.31 -12.71
C ARG A 156 15.02 12.38 -13.57
N LEU A 157 14.16 13.35 -13.34
CA LEU A 157 12.95 13.52 -14.12
C LEU A 157 13.20 14.41 -15.34
N SER A 158 12.43 14.18 -16.40
CA SER A 158 12.56 14.90 -17.67
C SER A 158 11.93 16.29 -17.68
N PHE A 159 11.44 16.79 -16.55
CA PHE A 159 10.86 18.13 -16.45
C PHE A 159 11.89 19.15 -16.01
N PRO A 160 11.89 20.38 -16.56
CA PRO A 160 12.68 21.47 -16.01
C PRO A 160 12.20 21.80 -14.60
N ILE A 161 13.10 21.67 -13.63
CA ILE A 161 12.82 21.95 -12.21
C ILE A 161 13.91 22.86 -11.69
N ASP A 162 13.51 24.04 -11.30
CA ASP A 162 14.37 24.98 -10.59
C ASP A 162 14.30 24.73 -9.09
N THR A 163 15.44 24.88 -8.40
CA THR A 163 15.57 24.61 -6.97
C THR A 163 16.18 25.80 -6.28
N GLN A 164 15.45 26.38 -5.35
CA GLN A 164 15.88 27.50 -4.54
C GLN A 164 15.88 27.11 -3.07
N LYS A 165 16.86 27.61 -2.30
CA LYS A 165 16.93 27.40 -0.86
C LYS A 165 16.57 28.68 -0.14
N GLU A 166 15.45 28.69 0.56
CA GLU A 166 14.95 29.81 1.35
C GLU A 166 14.79 29.38 2.83
N ASN A 167 15.41 30.14 3.73
CA ASN A 167 15.30 29.88 5.19
C ASN A 167 15.55 28.43 5.59
N GLY A 168 16.54 27.77 4.97
CA GLY A 168 16.89 26.38 5.26
C GLY A 168 16.01 25.33 4.57
N THR A 169 14.91 25.72 3.92
CA THR A 169 13.97 24.82 3.22
C THR A 169 14.16 24.94 1.71
N TYR A 170 14.11 23.82 0.99
CA TYR A 170 14.16 23.83 -0.47
C TYR A 170 12.76 24.05 -1.05
N ARG A 171 12.66 24.99 -1.98
CA ARG A 171 11.51 25.22 -2.85
C ARG A 171 11.83 24.76 -4.26
N TYR A 172 10.90 24.07 -4.86
CA TYR A 172 11.01 23.52 -6.20
C TYR A 172 9.99 24.20 -7.11
N THR A 173 10.43 24.69 -8.26
CA THR A 173 9.54 25.24 -9.29
C THR A 173 9.59 24.35 -10.51
N ALA A 174 8.49 23.63 -10.80
CA ALA A 174 8.41 22.67 -11.89
C ALA A 174 7.59 23.22 -13.07
N SER A 175 8.21 23.29 -14.25
CA SER A 175 7.56 23.64 -15.51
C SER A 175 6.94 22.40 -16.15
N ILE A 176 5.67 22.13 -15.82
CA ILE A 176 4.93 20.95 -16.29
C ILE A 176 3.83 21.40 -17.25
N PRO A 177 3.81 20.91 -18.51
CA PRO A 177 2.79 21.27 -19.48
C PRO A 177 1.38 20.93 -19.00
N ASP A 178 0.40 21.77 -19.31
CA ASP A 178 -1.00 21.59 -18.89
C ASP A 178 -1.59 20.26 -19.33
N ARG A 179 -1.25 19.77 -20.51
CA ARG A 179 -1.66 18.45 -21.00
C ARG A 179 -1.20 17.33 -20.04
N VAL A 180 0.02 17.43 -19.48
CA VAL A 180 0.55 16.44 -18.54
C VAL A 180 -0.18 16.55 -17.21
N ARG A 181 -0.47 17.76 -16.74
CA ARG A 181 -1.28 17.99 -15.54
C ARG A 181 -2.70 17.45 -15.69
N ARG A 182 -3.35 17.68 -16.85
CA ARG A 182 -4.70 17.13 -17.16
C ARG A 182 -4.68 15.61 -17.17
N ARG A 183 -3.72 15.00 -17.86
CA ARG A 183 -3.53 13.54 -17.87
C ARG A 183 -3.27 13.01 -16.46
N GLY A 184 -2.42 13.66 -15.68
CA GLY A 184 -2.18 13.28 -14.29
C GLY A 184 -3.44 13.28 -13.41
N ARG A 185 -4.38 14.23 -13.64
CA ARG A 185 -5.70 14.23 -12.96
C ARG A 185 -6.52 13.01 -13.32
N LEU A 186 -6.65 12.71 -14.62
CA LEU A 186 -7.39 11.56 -15.12
C LEU A 186 -6.77 10.24 -14.64
N ASP A 187 -5.45 10.11 -14.74
CA ASP A 187 -4.73 8.93 -14.27
C ASP A 187 -4.98 8.65 -12.78
N TRP A 188 -5.00 9.68 -11.94
CA TRP A 188 -5.27 9.51 -10.52
C TRP A 188 -6.74 9.21 -10.21
N MET A 189 -7.67 9.74 -11.00
CA MET A 189 -9.09 9.37 -10.90
C MET A 189 -9.27 7.88 -11.19
N VAL A 190 -8.77 7.42 -12.36
CA VAL A 190 -8.86 6.01 -12.76
C VAL A 190 -8.11 5.11 -11.76
N ARG A 191 -6.93 5.52 -11.31
CA ARG A 191 -6.13 4.80 -10.29
C ARG A 191 -6.89 4.64 -8.97
N THR A 192 -7.64 5.66 -8.57
CA THR A 192 -8.46 5.61 -7.36
C THR A 192 -9.57 4.56 -7.49
N TRP A 193 -10.27 4.53 -8.61
CA TRP A 193 -11.30 3.52 -8.88
C TRP A 193 -10.73 2.10 -8.94
N GLN A 194 -9.67 1.93 -9.74
CA GLN A 194 -8.98 0.65 -9.86
C GLN A 194 -8.47 0.16 -8.50
N GLY A 195 -7.84 1.04 -7.71
CA GLY A 195 -7.28 0.68 -6.43
C GLY A 195 -8.34 0.26 -5.41
N LYS A 196 -9.51 0.94 -5.38
CA LYS A 196 -10.65 0.54 -4.56
C LYS A 196 -11.19 -0.83 -4.97
N LEU A 197 -11.41 -1.05 -6.28
CA LEU A 197 -11.86 -2.35 -6.79
C LEU A 197 -10.88 -3.47 -6.40
N LEU A 198 -9.58 -3.27 -6.65
CA LEU A 198 -8.56 -4.25 -6.28
C LEU A 198 -8.49 -4.48 -4.77
N SER A 199 -8.75 -3.47 -3.95
CA SER A 199 -8.80 -3.61 -2.49
C SER A 199 -9.96 -4.51 -2.04
N VAL A 200 -11.14 -4.35 -2.66
CA VAL A 200 -12.29 -5.23 -2.42
C VAL A 200 -11.97 -6.67 -2.86
N LEU A 201 -11.44 -6.84 -4.07
CA LEU A 201 -11.08 -8.16 -4.59
C LEU A 201 -10.02 -8.86 -3.72
N ARG A 202 -9.03 -8.12 -3.20
CA ARG A 202 -8.03 -8.67 -2.25
C ARG A 202 -8.66 -9.07 -0.93
N LEU A 203 -9.64 -8.31 -0.45
CA LEU A 203 -10.38 -8.66 0.76
C LEU A 203 -11.18 -9.94 0.56
N LEU A 204 -11.91 -10.06 -0.55
CA LEU A 204 -12.64 -11.27 -0.92
C LEU A 204 -11.71 -12.48 -1.09
N LYS A 205 -10.58 -12.30 -1.79
CA LYS A 205 -9.55 -13.35 -1.88
C LYS A 205 -9.06 -13.77 -0.49
N GLY A 206 -8.81 -12.82 0.41
CA GLY A 206 -8.39 -13.10 1.79
C GLY A 206 -9.35 -14.02 2.52
N LEU A 207 -10.66 -13.84 2.35
CA LEU A 207 -11.70 -14.72 2.93
C LEU A 207 -11.58 -16.18 2.47
N LEU A 208 -11.15 -16.38 1.22
CA LEU A 208 -11.00 -17.73 0.63
C LEU A 208 -9.66 -18.39 0.98
N THR A 209 -8.62 -17.59 1.23
CA THR A 209 -7.26 -18.09 1.42
C THR A 209 -6.85 -18.26 2.89
N PHE A 210 -7.57 -17.65 3.83
CA PHE A 210 -7.28 -17.75 5.26
C PHE A 210 -7.96 -18.93 5.93
N ARG A 211 -7.21 -19.77 6.59
CA ARG A 211 -7.77 -20.60 7.67
C ARG A 211 -8.14 -19.66 8.82
N GLY A 212 -9.45 -19.54 9.14
CA GLY A 212 -9.94 -18.59 10.16
C GLY A 212 -10.09 -17.14 9.68
N GLY A 213 -10.09 -16.89 8.36
CA GLY A 213 -10.24 -15.54 7.79
C GLY A 213 -11.52 -14.82 8.21
N LEU A 214 -12.59 -15.58 8.40
CA LEU A 214 -13.86 -15.05 8.91
C LEU A 214 -13.71 -14.58 10.37
N ASP A 215 -13.08 -15.37 11.22
CA ASP A 215 -12.89 -15.05 12.64
C ASP A 215 -11.98 -13.81 12.78
N TYR A 216 -10.96 -13.68 11.94
CA TYR A 216 -10.12 -12.47 11.86
C TYR A 216 -10.93 -11.23 11.44
N ILE A 217 -11.81 -11.35 10.46
CA ILE A 217 -12.64 -10.22 10.02
C ILE A 217 -13.65 -9.83 11.11
N LEU A 218 -14.28 -10.81 11.76
CA LEU A 218 -15.18 -10.57 12.88
C LEU A 218 -14.47 -9.86 14.03
N TRP A 219 -13.29 -10.34 14.41
CA TRP A 219 -12.44 -9.67 15.41
C TRP A 219 -12.06 -8.25 15.02
N LYS A 220 -11.70 -8.03 13.75
CA LYS A 220 -11.37 -6.69 13.26
C LYS A 220 -12.57 -5.75 13.29
N ILE A 221 -13.74 -6.24 12.91
CA ILE A 221 -15.00 -5.49 12.97
C ILE A 221 -15.32 -5.13 14.43
N GLU A 222 -15.27 -6.09 15.34
CA GLU A 222 -15.50 -5.88 16.77
C GLU A 222 -14.57 -4.81 17.33
N ARG A 223 -13.27 -4.88 16.99
CA ARG A 223 -12.27 -3.90 17.44
C ARG A 223 -12.49 -2.49 16.90
N HIS A 224 -13.03 -2.33 15.69
CA HIS A 224 -13.25 -1.02 15.07
C HIS A 224 -14.62 -0.42 15.31
N SER A 225 -15.65 -1.25 15.42
CA SER A 225 -17.04 -0.81 15.59
C SER A 225 -17.57 -0.99 17.02
N GLY A 226 -16.84 -1.71 17.88
CA GLY A 226 -17.32 -2.11 19.21
C GLY A 226 -18.48 -3.11 19.18
N VAL A 227 -18.91 -3.55 17.99
CA VAL A 227 -20.07 -4.44 17.83
C VAL A 227 -19.59 -5.88 17.64
N LYS A 228 -19.88 -6.73 18.65
CA LYS A 228 -19.66 -8.16 18.55
C LYS A 228 -20.72 -8.80 17.63
N VAL A 229 -20.28 -9.46 16.57
CA VAL A 229 -21.17 -10.16 15.64
C VAL A 229 -20.88 -11.65 15.72
N GLU A 230 -21.80 -12.41 16.27
CA GLU A 230 -21.73 -13.87 16.29
C GLU A 230 -22.26 -14.45 14.99
N VAL A 231 -21.48 -15.34 14.39
CA VAL A 231 -21.82 -16.04 13.15
C VAL A 231 -22.07 -17.51 13.48
N PRO A 232 -23.25 -18.07 13.13
CA PRO A 232 -23.55 -19.48 13.35
C PRO A 232 -22.51 -20.40 12.70
N LEU A 233 -22.15 -21.50 13.36
CA LEU A 233 -21.16 -22.47 12.86
C LEU A 233 -21.46 -22.98 11.45
N ARG A 234 -22.74 -23.16 11.10
CA ARG A 234 -23.18 -23.54 9.75
C ARG A 234 -22.79 -22.52 8.69
N LEU A 235 -22.82 -21.23 9.04
CA LEU A 235 -22.48 -20.13 8.14
C LEU A 235 -20.95 -19.95 7.99
N LYS A 236 -20.17 -20.36 9.00
CA LYS A 236 -18.70 -20.35 8.93
C LYS A 236 -18.14 -21.25 7.82
N ARG A 237 -18.92 -22.25 7.39
CA ARG A 237 -18.58 -23.14 6.26
C ARG A 237 -18.64 -22.41 4.90
N TYR A 238 -19.37 -21.28 4.83
CA TYR A 238 -19.52 -20.46 3.63
C TYR A 238 -19.06 -19.02 3.91
N PRO A 239 -17.75 -18.75 3.94
CA PRO A 239 -17.20 -17.49 4.42
C PRO A 239 -17.70 -16.24 3.65
N LEU A 240 -17.98 -16.38 2.36
CA LEU A 240 -18.55 -15.29 1.56
C LEU A 240 -19.96 -14.92 2.00
N LEU A 241 -20.83 -15.94 2.18
CA LEU A 241 -22.20 -15.73 2.66
C LEU A 241 -22.20 -15.17 4.09
N ALA A 242 -21.33 -15.72 4.95
CA ALA A 242 -21.15 -15.20 6.30
C ALA A 242 -20.78 -13.72 6.31
N THR A 243 -19.87 -13.31 5.44
CA THR A 243 -19.44 -11.91 5.32
C THR A 243 -20.60 -11.03 4.85
N CYS A 244 -21.39 -11.44 3.86
CA CYS A 244 -22.56 -10.69 3.41
C CYS A 244 -23.59 -10.49 4.55
N VAL A 245 -23.85 -11.55 5.32
CA VAL A 245 -24.78 -11.49 6.48
C VAL A 245 -24.24 -10.57 7.58
N VAL A 246 -22.93 -10.61 7.85
CA VAL A 246 -22.28 -9.74 8.83
C VAL A 246 -22.35 -8.27 8.39
N PHE A 247 -22.00 -7.97 7.13
CA PHE A 247 -22.13 -6.61 6.59
C PHE A 247 -23.57 -6.10 6.65
N TRP A 248 -24.55 -6.94 6.31
CA TRP A 248 -25.97 -6.59 6.39
C TRP A 248 -26.40 -6.28 7.82
N LYS A 249 -26.00 -7.10 8.79
CA LYS A 249 -26.29 -6.87 10.23
C LYS A 249 -25.66 -5.57 10.73
N LEU A 250 -24.43 -5.28 10.33
CA LEU A 250 -23.72 -4.04 10.71
C LEU A 250 -24.36 -2.81 10.08
N TYR A 251 -24.74 -2.89 8.81
CA TYR A 251 -25.46 -1.83 8.12
C TYR A 251 -26.78 -1.51 8.84
N ARG A 252 -27.57 -2.53 9.17
CA ARG A 252 -28.83 -2.35 9.93
C ARG A 252 -28.63 -1.79 11.34
N ARG A 253 -27.49 -2.04 11.97
CA ARG A 253 -27.14 -1.50 13.31
C ARG A 253 -26.47 -0.13 13.26
N GLY A 254 -26.36 0.49 12.09
CA GLY A 254 -25.80 1.83 11.94
C GLY A 254 -24.29 1.97 12.17
N ALA A 255 -23.55 0.86 12.13
CA ALA A 255 -22.11 0.83 12.40
C ALA A 255 -21.25 1.58 11.35
N TYR A 256 -21.85 2.14 10.31
CA TYR A 256 -21.23 2.93 9.25
C TYR A 256 -21.70 4.39 9.21
N ARG A 257 -22.23 4.89 10.32
CA ARG A 257 -22.52 6.31 10.47
C ARG A 257 -21.39 7.07 11.13
#